data_461f9c163457e8e04262e612585b8b62
#
_entry.id   461f9c163457e8e04262e612585b8b62
#
_cell.length_a   1.000
_cell.length_b   1.000
_cell.length_c   1.000
_cell.angle_alpha   90.00
_cell.angle_beta   90.00
_cell.angle_gamma   90.00
#
_symmetry.space_group_name_H-M   'P 1'
#
loop_
_entity.id
_entity.type
_entity.pdbx_description
1 polymer ?
#
loop_
_entity_poly.entity_id
_entity_poly.type
_entity_poly.pdbx_seq_one_letter_code
_entity_poly.pdbx_strand_id
1 'polypeptide(L)'
;MKVVRANEGNVYEAPNHFNMWGVRKFGPPEGAKNINVSISEFLPDGGATMCSSDKERIYYVLRGSITVEEENGTKHILNEGDLIHILPGENRSMAVNGLVAARVMVIMLMNIK
;
A
#
# COMPACT_ATOMS: atom_id res chain seq x y z
N MET A 1 -8.20 6.73 23.03
CA MET A 1 -8.75 6.49 21.68
C MET A 1 -8.58 7.74 20.83
N LYS A 2 -8.41 7.58 19.54
CA LYS A 2 -8.22 8.70 18.63
C LYS A 2 -9.00 8.46 17.34
N VAL A 3 -9.66 9.50 16.83
CA VAL A 3 -10.37 9.46 15.55
C VAL A 3 -9.57 10.28 14.55
N VAL A 4 -9.34 9.72 13.37
CA VAL A 4 -8.76 10.44 12.25
C VAL A 4 -9.84 10.52 11.17
N ARG A 5 -10.23 11.75 10.83
CA ARG A 5 -11.34 11.98 9.90
C ARG A 5 -10.89 11.78 8.45
N ALA A 6 -11.86 11.70 7.55
CA ALA A 6 -11.59 11.43 6.14
C ALA A 6 -10.62 12.43 5.51
N ASN A 7 -10.72 13.70 5.92
CA ASN A 7 -9.88 14.78 5.37
C ASN A 7 -8.60 15.04 6.17
N GLU A 8 -8.25 14.16 7.09
CA GLU A 8 -7.06 14.28 7.91
C GLU A 8 -6.03 13.22 7.52
N GLY A 9 -4.77 13.54 7.73
CA GLY A 9 -3.65 12.65 7.44
C GLY A 9 -2.44 13.44 7.00
N ASN A 10 -1.33 12.73 6.80
CA ASN A 10 -0.06 13.33 6.39
C ASN A 10 0.39 12.72 5.08
N VAL A 11 0.54 13.55 4.05
CA VAL A 11 1.07 13.11 2.76
C VAL A 11 2.53 12.70 2.94
N TYR A 12 2.92 11.61 2.32
CA TYR A 12 4.30 11.14 2.35
C TYR A 12 4.69 10.63 0.96
N GLU A 13 6.00 10.56 0.72
CA GLU A 13 6.55 9.96 -0.48
C GLU A 13 6.92 8.51 -0.20
N ALA A 14 6.49 7.61 -1.09
CA ALA A 14 6.81 6.19 -0.99
C ALA A 14 8.00 5.87 -1.89
N PRO A 15 9.09 5.28 -1.35
CA PRO A 15 10.23 4.88 -2.17
C PRO A 15 9.83 3.86 -3.23
N ASN A 16 10.46 3.92 -4.39
CA ASN A 16 10.25 2.97 -5.49
C ASN A 16 8.83 2.97 -6.06
N HIS A 17 8.05 4.00 -5.78
CA HIS A 17 6.70 4.17 -6.32
C HIS A 17 6.71 5.28 -7.37
N PHE A 18 5.75 5.24 -8.29
CA PHE A 18 5.62 6.24 -9.34
C PHE A 18 4.15 6.50 -9.64
N ASN A 19 3.86 7.75 -10.02
CA ASN A 19 2.52 8.22 -10.41
C ASN A 19 1.47 7.86 -9.36
N MET A 20 1.79 8.19 -8.11
CA MET A 20 0.91 7.96 -6.98
C MET A 20 1.21 8.97 -5.88
N TRP A 21 0.30 9.07 -4.93
CA TRP A 21 0.58 9.73 -3.65
C TRP A 21 -0.01 8.90 -2.53
N GLY A 22 0.63 9.02 -1.35
CA GLY A 22 0.19 8.34 -0.15
C GLY A 22 -0.18 9.30 0.95
N VAL A 23 -1.17 8.92 1.75
CA VAL A 23 -1.56 9.66 2.95
C VAL A 23 -1.45 8.69 4.12
N ARG A 24 -0.55 9.01 5.07
CA ARG A 24 -0.48 8.24 6.31
C ARG A 24 -1.61 8.70 7.20
N LYS A 25 -2.56 7.80 7.44
CA LYS A 25 -3.71 8.11 8.30
C LYS A 25 -3.33 8.05 9.77
N PHE A 26 -2.56 7.03 10.14
CA PHE A 26 -2.08 6.90 11.51
C PHE A 26 -0.89 5.94 11.55
N GLY A 27 0.17 6.37 12.19
CA GLY A 27 1.40 5.59 12.32
C GLY A 27 2.19 6.05 13.53
N PRO A 28 3.44 5.55 13.69
CA PRO A 28 4.28 5.91 14.85
C PRO A 28 4.45 7.42 15.06
N PRO A 29 4.64 8.26 14.03
CA PRO A 29 4.73 9.71 14.26
C PRO A 29 3.48 10.31 14.87
N GLU A 30 2.31 9.69 14.70
CA GLU A 30 1.04 10.16 15.26
C GLU A 30 0.72 9.48 16.60
N GLY A 31 1.54 8.53 17.05
CA GLY A 31 1.35 7.87 18.33
C GLY A 31 0.98 6.39 18.27
N ALA A 32 0.97 5.78 17.08
CA ALA A 32 0.76 4.35 16.98
C ALA A 32 1.92 3.58 17.60
N LYS A 33 1.61 2.45 18.24
CA LYS A 33 2.65 1.63 18.87
C LYS A 33 3.31 0.69 17.85
N ASN A 34 2.50 -0.03 17.08
CA ASN A 34 3.00 -1.14 16.26
C ASN A 34 2.49 -1.13 14.82
N ILE A 35 1.61 -0.24 14.46
CA ILE A 35 0.99 -0.27 13.13
C ILE A 35 1.12 1.06 12.43
N ASN A 36 1.05 1.00 11.10
CA ASN A 36 0.98 2.18 10.24
C ASN A 36 -0.13 1.92 9.23
N VAL A 37 -1.08 2.84 9.14
CA VAL A 37 -2.21 2.73 8.20
C VAL A 37 -2.13 3.91 7.23
N SER A 38 -2.04 3.60 5.95
CA SER A 38 -1.95 4.60 4.89
C SER A 38 -2.95 4.31 3.81
N ILE A 39 -3.35 5.35 3.09
CA ILE A 39 -4.17 5.24 1.89
C ILE A 39 -3.32 5.71 0.73
N SER A 40 -3.17 4.88 -0.29
CA SER A 40 -2.40 5.19 -1.50
C SER A 40 -3.35 5.36 -2.68
N GLU A 41 -3.15 6.44 -3.42
CA GLU A 41 -3.86 6.69 -4.68
C GLU A 41 -2.87 6.49 -5.82
N PHE A 42 -3.19 5.58 -6.72
CA PHE A 42 -2.37 5.31 -7.91
C PHE A 42 -3.10 5.77 -9.16
N LEU A 43 -2.44 6.57 -9.98
CA LEU A 43 -2.96 6.94 -11.29
C LEU A 43 -2.95 5.71 -12.20
N PRO A 44 -3.68 5.74 -13.33
CA PRO A 44 -3.73 4.57 -14.23
C PRO A 44 -2.37 4.06 -14.71
N ASP A 45 -1.36 4.92 -14.76
CA ASP A 45 0.01 4.54 -15.11
C ASP A 45 0.91 4.41 -13.87
N GLY A 46 0.32 4.36 -12.69
CA GLY A 46 1.07 4.30 -11.45
C GLY A 46 1.39 2.89 -11.00
N GLY A 47 2.27 2.80 -10.03
CA GLY A 47 2.66 1.52 -9.47
C GLY A 47 3.89 1.61 -8.59
N ALA A 48 4.54 0.46 -8.41
CA ALA A 48 5.76 0.33 -7.64
C ALA A 48 6.72 -0.62 -8.36
N THR A 49 8.00 -0.27 -8.39
CA THR A 49 9.02 -1.14 -8.97
C THR A 49 9.28 -2.32 -8.05
N MET A 50 9.87 -3.39 -8.61
CA MET A 50 10.18 -4.59 -7.85
C MET A 50 11.09 -4.26 -6.68
N CYS A 51 10.62 -4.54 -5.46
CA CYS A 51 11.38 -4.29 -4.25
C CYS A 51 10.81 -5.11 -3.09
N SER A 52 11.57 -5.18 -2.01
CA SER A 52 11.12 -5.82 -0.78
C SER A 52 11.18 -4.82 0.37
N SER A 53 10.61 -5.21 1.49
CA SER A 53 10.65 -4.45 2.73
C SER A 53 10.88 -5.42 3.88
N ASP A 54 11.40 -4.91 4.98
CA ASP A 54 11.57 -5.71 6.20
C ASP A 54 10.29 -5.75 7.05
N LYS A 55 9.19 -5.21 6.55
CA LYS A 55 7.94 -5.11 7.29
C LYS A 55 6.85 -5.98 6.68
N GLU A 56 6.10 -6.63 7.54
CA GLU A 56 4.90 -7.34 7.15
C GLU A 56 3.82 -6.32 6.80
N ARG A 57 3.06 -6.57 5.73
CA ARG A 57 2.03 -5.63 5.30
C ARG A 57 0.86 -6.31 4.62
N ILE A 58 -0.23 -5.57 4.57
CA ILE A 58 -1.44 -5.95 3.86
C ILE A 58 -1.78 -4.81 2.91
N TYR A 59 -2.14 -5.17 1.68
CA TYR A 59 -2.81 -4.25 0.75
C TYR A 59 -4.26 -4.66 0.66
N TYR A 60 -5.16 -3.71 0.81
CA TYR A 60 -6.58 -3.92 0.64
C TYR A 60 -7.09 -2.92 -0.39
N VAL A 61 -7.66 -3.43 -1.50
CA VAL A 61 -8.09 -2.59 -2.61
C VAL A 61 -9.44 -1.97 -2.28
N LEU A 62 -9.47 -0.64 -2.17
CA LEU A 62 -10.68 0.12 -1.88
C LEU A 62 -11.42 0.51 -3.15
N ARG A 63 -10.69 0.70 -4.27
CA ARG A 63 -11.27 1.08 -5.55
C ARG A 63 -10.30 0.72 -6.65
N GLY A 64 -10.84 0.28 -7.79
CA GLY A 64 -10.05 -0.03 -8.97
C GLY A 64 -9.48 -1.42 -8.93
N SER A 65 -8.40 -1.64 -9.69
CA SER A 65 -7.77 -2.94 -9.84
C SER A 65 -6.26 -2.77 -9.96
N ILE A 66 -5.53 -3.63 -9.28
CA ILE A 66 -4.06 -3.65 -9.34
C ILE A 66 -3.58 -5.06 -9.62
N THR A 67 -2.38 -5.18 -10.18
CA THR A 67 -1.65 -6.45 -10.29
C THR A 67 -0.42 -6.36 -9.39
N VAL A 68 -0.28 -7.32 -8.49
CA VAL A 68 0.94 -7.49 -7.70
C VAL A 68 1.69 -8.68 -8.29
N GLU A 69 2.93 -8.44 -8.67
CA GLU A 69 3.77 -9.49 -9.28
C GLU A 69 4.89 -9.88 -8.34
N GLU A 70 5.02 -11.19 -8.08
CA GLU A 70 6.11 -11.74 -7.29
C GLU A 70 7.38 -11.82 -8.14
N GLU A 71 8.53 -11.96 -7.48
CA GLU A 71 9.82 -12.02 -8.15
C GLU A 71 9.90 -13.16 -9.17
N ASN A 72 9.21 -14.26 -8.90
CA ASN A 72 9.21 -15.44 -9.79
C ASN A 72 8.25 -15.27 -10.99
N GLY A 73 7.59 -14.12 -11.12
CA GLY A 73 6.68 -13.85 -12.23
C GLY A 73 5.22 -14.19 -11.95
N THR A 74 4.91 -14.75 -10.78
CA THR A 74 3.52 -15.02 -10.40
C THR A 74 2.77 -13.69 -10.24
N LYS A 75 1.61 -13.57 -10.87
CA LYS A 75 0.81 -12.35 -10.84
C LYS A 75 -0.48 -12.57 -10.07
N HIS A 76 -0.80 -11.62 -9.21
CA HIS A 76 -2.05 -11.60 -8.46
C HIS A 76 -2.85 -10.37 -8.90
N ILE A 77 -4.00 -10.61 -9.53
CA ILE A 77 -4.90 -9.53 -9.91
C ILE A 77 -5.86 -9.30 -8.75
N LEU A 78 -5.85 -8.09 -8.21
CA LEU A 78 -6.65 -7.71 -7.06
C LEU A 78 -7.65 -6.66 -7.49
N ASN A 79 -8.92 -6.96 -7.27
CA ASN A 79 -10.03 -6.05 -7.56
C ASN A 79 -10.56 -5.47 -6.25
N GLU A 80 -11.52 -4.56 -6.36
CA GLU A 80 -12.13 -3.92 -5.20
C GLU A 80 -12.58 -4.96 -4.18
N GLY A 81 -12.14 -4.80 -2.94
CA GLY A 81 -12.44 -5.72 -1.85
C GLY A 81 -11.44 -6.86 -1.67
N ASP A 82 -10.49 -7.02 -2.59
CA ASP A 82 -9.47 -8.04 -2.46
C ASP A 82 -8.32 -7.57 -1.59
N LEU A 83 -7.66 -8.53 -0.95
CA LEU A 83 -6.56 -8.29 -0.03
C LEU A 83 -5.39 -9.19 -0.37
N ILE A 84 -4.17 -8.66 -0.26
CA ILE A 84 -2.96 -9.47 -0.34
C ILE A 84 -2.13 -9.23 0.91
N HIS A 85 -1.55 -10.32 1.42
CA HIS A 85 -0.66 -10.31 2.56
C HIS A 85 0.76 -10.54 2.07
N ILE A 86 1.69 -9.68 2.49
CA ILE A 86 3.07 -9.71 2.06
C ILE A 86 3.96 -9.81 3.29
N LEU A 87 4.79 -10.85 3.33
CA LEU A 87 5.72 -11.09 4.43
C LEU A 87 7.00 -10.26 4.25
N PRO A 88 7.75 -10.03 5.34
CA PRO A 88 9.06 -9.38 5.23
C PRO A 88 9.96 -10.13 4.25
N GLY A 89 10.67 -9.38 3.43
CA GLY A 89 11.63 -9.94 2.48
C GLY A 89 11.04 -10.41 1.16
N GLU A 90 9.73 -10.45 1.01
CA GLU A 90 9.13 -10.84 -0.27
C GLU A 90 9.25 -9.71 -1.28
N ASN A 91 9.89 -9.99 -2.41
CA ASN A 91 10.01 -9.03 -3.51
C ASN A 91 8.72 -9.01 -4.33
N ARG A 92 8.25 -7.82 -4.63
CA ARG A 92 7.05 -7.65 -5.46
C ARG A 92 7.07 -6.30 -6.17
N SER A 93 6.36 -6.25 -7.28
CA SER A 93 6.05 -5.02 -8.00
C SER A 93 4.55 -4.86 -8.05
N MET A 94 4.10 -3.68 -8.43
CA MET A 94 2.66 -3.39 -8.53
C MET A 94 2.39 -2.48 -9.71
N ALA A 95 1.26 -2.69 -10.37
CA ALA A 95 0.79 -1.85 -11.46
C ALA A 95 -0.73 -1.73 -11.41
N VAL A 96 -1.24 -0.58 -11.82
CA VAL A 96 -2.68 -0.36 -11.94
C VAL A 96 -3.19 -1.02 -13.22
N ASN A 97 -4.33 -1.68 -13.13
CA ASN A 97 -4.99 -2.27 -14.29
C ASN A 97 -6.05 -1.31 -14.83
N GLY A 98 -6.06 -1.12 -16.15
CA GLY A 98 -7.07 -0.31 -16.80
C GLY A 98 -6.86 1.19 -16.62
N LEU A 99 -7.94 1.95 -16.76
CA LEU A 99 -7.92 3.41 -16.82
C LEU A 99 -8.56 4.09 -15.61
N VAL A 100 -8.88 3.32 -14.57
CA VAL A 100 -9.42 3.87 -13.32
C VAL A 100 -8.31 3.93 -12.30
N ALA A 101 -8.16 5.08 -11.66
CA ALA A 101 -7.20 5.23 -10.57
C ALA A 101 -7.54 4.26 -9.44
N ALA A 102 -6.53 3.64 -8.85
CA ALA A 102 -6.70 2.66 -7.81
C ALA A 102 -6.45 3.28 -6.44
N ARG A 103 -7.29 2.93 -5.47
CA ARG A 103 -7.11 3.32 -4.07
C ARG A 103 -6.86 2.08 -3.25
N VAL A 104 -5.76 2.09 -2.52
CA VAL A 104 -5.30 0.92 -1.75
C VAL A 104 -5.03 1.35 -0.32
N MET A 105 -5.62 0.63 0.62
CA MET A 105 -5.26 0.79 2.03
C MET A 105 -4.06 -0.10 2.31
N VAL A 106 -3.02 0.48 2.90
CA VAL A 106 -1.81 -0.24 3.27
C VAL A 106 -1.69 -0.26 4.78
N ILE A 107 -1.65 -1.47 5.34
CA ILE A 107 -1.44 -1.66 6.77
C ILE A 107 -0.08 -2.31 6.94
N MET A 108 0.78 -1.71 7.76
CA MET A 108 2.11 -2.19 8.03
C MET A 108 2.33 -2.40 9.52
N LEU A 109 3.02 -3.48 9.87
CA LEU A 109 3.53 -3.66 11.22
C LEU A 109 4.87 -2.94 11.33
N MET A 110 4.99 -2.02 12.29
CA MET A 110 6.16 -1.15 12.41
C MET A 110 7.13 -1.59 13.49
N ASN A 111 6.66 -2.32 14.49
CA ASN A 111 7.51 -2.80 15.57
C ASN A 111 7.67 -4.31 15.45
N ILE A 112 8.76 -4.72 14.83
CA ILE A 112 9.05 -6.12 14.59
C ILE A 112 10.11 -6.57 15.57
N LYS A 113 9.76 -7.52 16.38
CA LYS A 113 10.69 -8.15 17.32
C LYS A 113 10.83 -9.62 17.00
#